data_e286ed04557fe550eb8aee6cbecbe669
#
_entry.id   e286ed04557fe550eb8aee6cbecbe669
#
_cell.length_a   1.000
_cell.length_b   1.000
_cell.length_c   1.000
_cell.angle_alpha   90.00
_cell.angle_beta   90.00
_cell.angle_gamma   90.00
#
_symmetry.space_group_name_H-M   'P 1'
#
loop_
_entity.id
_entity.type
_entity.pdbx_description
1 polymer ?
#
loop_
_entity_poly.entity_id
_entity_poly.type
_entity_poly.pdbx_seq_one_letter_code
_entity_poly.pdbx_strand_id
1 'polypeptide(L)'
;MNFEEFINTIKDTIKDYLPEEYKDAEVNLLENRKLNTHYTGLTVTRKGDTLAPTINLNALFENYGQQTENNLASVMEEVASVIQHTPGKFDIGRVMDYDRVKKNLFMKLSAAEKNADILDHAPHIIKEDLAITFHIMLDQSEAGAATTMIKDQMLEAYGVDLQQLYQDALHNSPVIAPAQIENMGEVLGRMMLEDMKAAGAPAEVIQEMEKDMQETSRDNPMTVITNDRSTXXXXGCHFLSRCHGSGRRKTEWGLFYPSIIGA
;
A
#
# COMPACT_ATOMS: atom_id res chain seq x y z
N MET A 1 17.51 -20.15 8.03
CA MET A 1 17.57 -18.92 8.86
C MET A 1 16.16 -18.60 9.35
N ASN A 2 15.96 -18.37 10.63
CA ASN A 2 14.65 -17.94 11.15
C ASN A 2 14.50 -16.41 11.01
N PHE A 3 13.32 -15.89 11.30
CA PHE A 3 13.02 -14.45 11.11
C PHE A 3 13.92 -13.56 12.00
N GLU A 4 14.14 -13.94 13.24
CA GLU A 4 14.96 -13.17 14.17
C GLU A 4 16.44 -13.10 13.70
N GLU A 5 16.98 -14.22 13.24
CA GLU A 5 18.33 -14.28 12.64
C GLU A 5 18.41 -13.38 11.40
N PHE A 6 17.38 -13.43 10.55
CA PHE A 6 17.30 -12.65 9.31
C PHE A 6 17.33 -11.14 9.59
N ILE A 7 16.45 -10.66 10.47
CA ILE A 7 16.37 -9.21 10.75
C ILE A 7 17.66 -8.70 11.43
N ASN A 8 18.24 -9.49 12.34
CA ASN A 8 19.49 -9.10 12.99
C ASN A 8 20.66 -9.08 11.99
N THR A 9 20.74 -10.06 11.10
CA THR A 9 21.78 -10.08 10.06
C THR A 9 21.67 -8.83 9.17
N ILE A 10 20.45 -8.49 8.69
CA ILE A 10 20.27 -7.30 7.87
C ILE A 10 20.69 -6.03 8.65
N LYS A 11 20.19 -5.90 9.88
CA LYS A 11 20.50 -4.74 10.73
C LYS A 11 22.00 -4.54 10.90
N ASP A 12 22.73 -5.62 11.16
CA ASP A 12 24.15 -5.55 11.49
C ASP A 12 25.04 -5.35 10.27
N THR A 13 24.58 -5.77 9.06
CA THR A 13 25.43 -5.76 7.87
C THR A 13 24.99 -4.79 6.78
N ILE A 14 23.80 -4.17 6.88
CA ILE A 14 23.28 -3.30 5.80
C ILE A 14 24.25 -2.16 5.45
N LYS A 15 24.97 -1.62 6.41
CA LYS A 15 25.92 -0.52 6.17
C LYS A 15 27.06 -0.93 5.21
N ASP A 16 27.41 -2.20 5.15
CA ASP A 16 28.46 -2.70 4.24
C ASP A 16 28.05 -2.62 2.77
N TYR A 17 26.74 -2.51 2.51
CA TYR A 17 26.14 -2.40 1.18
C TYR A 17 25.80 -0.96 0.80
N LEU A 18 26.05 -0.01 1.70
CA LEU A 18 25.70 1.40 1.49
C LEU A 18 26.96 2.25 1.25
N PRO A 19 26.85 3.38 0.52
CA PRO A 19 27.98 4.30 0.33
C PRO A 19 28.56 4.83 1.66
N GLU A 20 29.80 5.30 1.61
CA GLU A 20 30.54 5.85 2.78
C GLU A 20 29.76 6.89 3.56
N GLU A 21 28.88 7.65 2.92
CA GLU A 21 28.03 8.67 3.59
C GLU A 21 27.05 8.09 4.60
N TYR A 22 26.82 6.77 4.58
CA TYR A 22 25.97 6.07 5.55
C TYR A 22 26.75 5.43 6.71
N LYS A 23 28.07 5.57 6.74
CA LYS A 23 28.93 4.97 7.77
C LYS A 23 28.45 5.29 9.19
N ASP A 24 28.11 6.56 9.44
CA ASP A 24 27.64 7.02 10.74
C ASP A 24 26.09 7.06 10.86
N ALA A 25 25.38 6.46 9.89
CA ALA A 25 23.93 6.40 9.93
C ALA A 25 23.42 5.54 11.09
N GLU A 26 22.28 5.92 11.64
CA GLU A 26 21.57 5.12 12.64
C GLU A 26 20.72 4.06 11.96
N VAL A 27 20.88 2.81 12.38
CA VAL A 27 20.09 1.68 11.88
C VAL A 27 19.13 1.25 12.99
N ASN A 28 17.85 1.41 12.75
CA ASN A 28 16.81 1.14 13.76
C ASN A 28 15.81 0.11 13.25
N LEU A 29 15.44 -0.81 14.15
CA LEU A 29 14.28 -1.68 13.98
C LEU A 29 13.10 -1.04 14.72
N LEU A 30 11.94 -1.05 14.10
CA LEU A 30 10.73 -0.47 14.71
C LEU A 30 9.51 -1.31 14.33
N GLU A 31 8.59 -1.42 15.25
CA GLU A 31 7.29 -2.03 14.97
C GLU A 31 6.43 -0.99 14.26
N ASN A 32 6.14 -1.26 13.01
CA ASN A 32 5.37 -0.36 12.17
C ASN A 32 3.94 -0.85 12.06
N ARG A 33 3.00 0.05 12.31
CA ARG A 33 1.59 -0.25 12.21
C ARG A 33 0.94 0.71 11.22
N LYS A 34 0.45 0.16 10.13
CA LYS A 34 -0.33 0.87 9.10
C LYS A 34 -1.70 0.24 9.01
N LEU A 35 -2.64 0.89 8.36
CA LEU A 35 -3.97 0.32 8.12
C LEU A 35 -3.84 -1.11 7.57
N ASN A 36 -4.46 -2.05 8.26
CA ASN A 36 -4.51 -3.47 7.93
C ASN A 36 -3.17 -4.22 8.00
N THR A 37 -2.07 -3.57 8.40
CA THR A 37 -0.73 -4.17 8.34
C THR A 37 0.08 -3.87 9.59
N HIS A 38 0.74 -4.90 10.11
CA HIS A 38 1.70 -4.79 11.22
C HIS A 38 2.97 -5.53 10.80
N TYR A 39 4.13 -4.88 10.91
CA TYR A 39 5.39 -5.48 10.49
C TYR A 39 6.58 -4.83 11.20
N THR A 40 7.66 -5.60 11.27
CA THR A 40 8.96 -5.10 11.73
C THR A 40 9.60 -4.31 10.59
N GLY A 41 9.86 -3.04 10.83
CA GLY A 41 10.47 -2.12 9.86
C GLY A 41 11.94 -1.86 10.16
N LEU A 42 12.74 -1.74 9.10
CA LEU A 42 14.12 -1.26 9.19
C LEU A 42 14.18 0.17 8.65
N THR A 43 14.83 1.07 9.39
CA THR A 43 15.16 2.40 8.89
C THR A 43 16.66 2.64 9.00
N VAL A 44 17.23 3.33 8.03
CA VAL A 44 18.62 3.79 8.05
C VAL A 44 18.61 5.30 7.83
N THR A 45 19.05 6.05 8.85
CA THR A 45 18.90 7.50 8.90
C THR A 45 20.27 8.18 9.05
N ARG A 46 20.66 8.99 8.08
CA ARG A 46 21.88 9.81 8.19
C ARG A 46 21.60 11.04 9.06
N LYS A 47 22.62 11.57 9.65
CA LYS A 47 22.53 12.80 10.44
C LYS A 47 22.02 13.96 9.57
N GLY A 48 20.88 14.52 9.94
CA GLY A 48 20.24 15.62 9.21
C GLY A 48 19.20 15.22 8.19
N ASP A 49 18.97 13.92 8.01
CA ASP A 49 17.84 13.46 7.20
C ASP A 49 16.53 13.72 7.94
N THR A 50 15.50 14.14 7.20
CA THR A 50 14.13 14.33 7.71
C THR A 50 13.18 13.27 7.18
N LEU A 51 13.66 12.41 6.27
CA LEU A 51 12.92 11.30 5.70
C LEU A 51 13.85 10.11 5.55
N ALA A 52 13.38 8.94 5.94
CA ALA A 52 14.04 7.67 5.69
C ALA A 52 12.97 6.64 5.30
N PRO A 53 13.28 5.75 4.36
CA PRO A 53 12.33 4.70 4.03
C PRO A 53 12.20 3.72 5.19
N THR A 54 11.02 3.14 5.38
CA THR A 54 10.83 2.02 6.30
C THR A 54 10.69 0.75 5.48
N ILE A 55 11.68 -0.10 5.55
CA ILE A 55 11.73 -1.36 4.81
C ILE A 55 10.93 -2.42 5.58
N ASN A 56 9.98 -3.07 4.94
CA ASN A 56 9.16 -4.12 5.55
C ASN A 56 9.94 -5.43 5.55
N LEU A 57 10.51 -5.78 6.72
CA LEU A 57 11.33 -6.98 6.87
C LEU A 57 10.51 -8.27 6.82
N ASN A 58 9.21 -8.22 7.18
CA ASN A 58 8.34 -9.41 7.10
C ASN A 58 8.15 -9.82 5.62
N ALA A 59 7.82 -8.85 4.77
CA ALA A 59 7.66 -9.10 3.34
C ALA A 59 8.97 -9.60 2.70
N LEU A 60 10.09 -8.98 3.06
CA LEU A 60 11.42 -9.43 2.57
C LEU A 60 11.73 -10.86 3.00
N PHE A 61 11.39 -11.23 4.24
CA PHE A 61 11.63 -12.58 4.74
C PHE A 61 10.75 -13.63 4.04
N GLU A 62 9.50 -13.28 3.78
CA GLU A 62 8.58 -14.15 3.02
C GLU A 62 9.13 -14.40 1.61
N ASN A 63 9.56 -13.33 0.93
CA ASN A 63 10.15 -13.43 -0.42
C ASN A 63 11.45 -14.25 -0.40
N TYR A 64 12.32 -14.00 0.59
CA TYR A 64 13.56 -14.74 0.78
C TYR A 64 13.29 -16.25 0.94
N GLY A 65 12.26 -16.61 1.71
CA GLY A 65 11.88 -18.01 1.93
C GLY A 65 11.31 -18.73 0.70
N GLN A 66 10.79 -17.98 -0.27
CA GLN A 66 10.18 -18.53 -1.49
C GLN A 66 11.20 -18.70 -2.64
N GLN A 67 12.36 -18.06 -2.56
CA GLN A 67 13.37 -18.14 -3.62
C GLN A 67 14.09 -19.51 -3.60
N THR A 68 14.29 -20.04 -4.79
CA THR A 68 14.93 -21.34 -4.99
C THR A 68 16.40 -21.32 -4.53
N GLU A 69 17.05 -20.16 -4.65
CA GLU A 69 18.38 -19.90 -4.12
C GLU A 69 18.28 -18.76 -3.11
N ASN A 70 18.27 -19.10 -1.83
CA ASN A 70 18.23 -18.14 -0.73
C ASN A 70 19.51 -17.28 -0.74
N ASN A 71 19.48 -16.17 -1.45
CA ASN A 71 20.61 -15.28 -1.59
C ASN A 71 20.42 -14.02 -0.73
N LEU A 72 21.00 -14.03 0.45
CA LEU A 72 20.91 -12.88 1.36
C LEU A 72 21.59 -11.62 0.78
N ALA A 73 22.66 -11.80 -0.02
CA ALA A 73 23.33 -10.66 -0.65
C ALA A 73 22.39 -9.91 -1.60
N SER A 74 21.58 -10.64 -2.38
CA SER A 74 20.57 -10.02 -3.25
C SER A 74 19.53 -9.21 -2.47
N VAL A 75 19.09 -9.73 -1.33
CA VAL A 75 18.18 -9.00 -0.42
C VAL A 75 18.85 -7.71 0.08
N MET A 76 20.14 -7.80 0.47
CA MET A 76 20.89 -6.64 0.95
C MET A 76 21.03 -5.57 -0.12
N GLU A 77 21.30 -5.98 -1.38
CA GLU A 77 21.38 -5.06 -2.52
C GLU A 77 20.04 -4.37 -2.78
N GLU A 78 18.93 -5.12 -2.72
CA GLU A 78 17.58 -4.56 -2.85
C GLU A 78 17.31 -3.52 -1.76
N VAL A 79 17.55 -3.86 -0.50
CA VAL A 79 17.39 -2.95 0.65
C VAL A 79 18.26 -1.70 0.48
N ALA A 80 19.54 -1.87 0.13
CA ALA A 80 20.47 -0.77 -0.08
C ALA A 80 20.00 0.16 -1.21
N SER A 81 19.49 -0.42 -2.30
CA SER A 81 18.94 0.34 -3.43
C SER A 81 17.78 1.23 -3.00
N VAL A 82 16.82 0.69 -2.23
CA VAL A 82 15.67 1.48 -1.72
C VAL A 82 16.17 2.64 -0.85
N ILE A 83 17.11 2.37 0.05
CA ILE A 83 17.67 3.39 0.95
C ILE A 83 18.34 4.52 0.15
N GLN A 84 19.17 4.17 -0.83
CA GLN A 84 19.93 5.12 -1.64
C GLN A 84 19.03 5.99 -2.54
N HIS A 85 17.96 5.42 -3.07
CA HIS A 85 17.04 6.13 -3.97
C HIS A 85 15.99 6.97 -3.23
N THR A 86 15.89 6.83 -1.90
CA THR A 86 14.96 7.64 -1.11
C THR A 86 15.61 8.99 -0.77
N PRO A 87 14.96 10.12 -1.12
CA PRO A 87 15.50 11.42 -0.73
C PRO A 87 15.58 11.52 0.80
N GLY A 88 16.75 11.89 1.33
CA GLY A 88 16.93 12.04 2.78
C GLY A 88 16.24 13.28 3.36
N LYS A 89 15.72 14.17 2.51
CA LYS A 89 15.05 15.40 2.96
C LYS A 89 13.65 15.52 2.38
N PHE A 90 12.72 15.80 3.25
CA PHE A 90 11.35 16.08 2.91
C PHE A 90 10.91 17.36 3.64
N ASP A 91 10.33 18.27 2.91
CA ASP A 91 9.82 19.52 3.50
C ASP A 91 8.46 19.25 4.18
N ILE A 92 8.50 19.01 5.48
CA ILE A 92 7.31 18.75 6.30
C ILE A 92 6.32 19.93 6.21
N GLY A 93 6.82 21.15 6.03
CA GLY A 93 5.97 22.34 5.87
C GLY A 93 5.00 22.22 4.69
N ARG A 94 5.37 21.45 3.67
CA ARG A 94 4.48 21.24 2.50
C ARG A 94 3.25 20.43 2.84
N VAL A 95 3.35 19.48 3.77
CA VAL A 95 2.21 18.64 4.19
C VAL A 95 1.43 19.26 5.34
N MET A 96 1.96 20.32 5.98
CA MET A 96 1.28 21.04 7.05
C MET A 96 0.48 22.26 6.53
N ASP A 97 0.54 22.54 5.23
CA ASP A 97 -0.17 23.66 4.59
C ASP A 97 -1.39 23.11 3.83
N TYR A 98 -2.59 23.39 4.32
CA TYR A 98 -3.84 22.86 3.75
C TYR A 98 -4.03 23.27 2.29
N ASP A 99 -3.76 24.52 1.95
CA ASP A 99 -3.94 25.04 0.58
C ASP A 99 -3.06 24.31 -0.44
N ARG A 100 -1.92 23.82 0.02
CA ARG A 100 -1.01 23.02 -0.84
C ARG A 100 -1.47 21.59 -1.00
N VAL A 101 -1.99 20.98 0.07
CA VAL A 101 -2.30 19.53 0.05
C VAL A 101 -3.73 19.21 -0.37
N LYS A 102 -4.67 20.17 -0.27
CA LYS A 102 -6.10 19.89 -0.47
C LYS A 102 -6.45 19.23 -1.81
N LYS A 103 -5.72 19.52 -2.88
CA LYS A 103 -5.93 18.88 -4.21
C LYS A 103 -5.38 17.47 -4.30
N ASN A 104 -4.52 17.08 -3.35
CA ASN A 104 -3.91 15.75 -3.30
C ASN A 104 -4.54 14.87 -2.20
N LEU A 105 -5.62 15.38 -1.57
CA LEU A 105 -6.36 14.63 -0.57
C LEU A 105 -7.20 13.54 -1.21
N PHE A 106 -7.19 12.37 -0.59
CA PHE A 106 -8.06 11.26 -1.01
C PHE A 106 -8.42 10.39 0.18
N MET A 107 -9.40 9.52 -0.02
CA MET A 107 -9.92 8.65 1.03
C MET A 107 -9.42 7.21 0.86
N LYS A 108 -9.24 6.53 2.00
CA LYS A 108 -9.06 5.07 2.03
C LYS A 108 -10.10 4.46 2.95
N LEU A 109 -10.54 3.23 2.62
CA LEU A 109 -11.40 2.43 3.48
C LEU A 109 -10.58 1.34 4.17
N SER A 110 -10.92 1.08 5.42
CA SER A 110 -10.34 -0.04 6.18
C SER A 110 -11.38 -0.60 7.14
N ALA A 111 -11.17 -1.83 7.63
CA ALA A 111 -12.01 -2.39 8.68
C ALA A 111 -11.84 -1.57 9.97
N ALA A 112 -12.92 -1.03 10.52
CA ALA A 112 -12.84 -0.14 11.67
C ALA A 112 -12.27 -0.85 12.90
N GLU A 113 -12.80 -2.03 13.23
CA GLU A 113 -12.38 -2.79 14.41
C GLU A 113 -10.89 -3.15 14.38
N LYS A 114 -10.39 -3.60 13.22
CA LYS A 114 -8.98 -4.02 13.08
C LYS A 114 -7.99 -2.87 13.19
N ASN A 115 -8.44 -1.64 12.98
CA ASN A 115 -7.58 -0.46 12.94
C ASN A 115 -7.92 0.56 14.03
N ALA A 116 -8.65 0.15 15.08
CA ALA A 116 -9.14 1.04 16.12
C ALA A 116 -8.03 1.90 16.73
N ASP A 117 -6.88 1.31 17.02
CA ASP A 117 -5.73 2.00 17.61
C ASP A 117 -5.14 3.08 16.68
N ILE A 118 -5.19 2.88 15.36
CA ILE A 118 -4.75 3.88 14.39
C ILE A 118 -5.78 5.00 14.30
N LEU A 119 -7.07 4.62 14.32
CA LEU A 119 -8.19 5.54 14.21
C LEU A 119 -8.28 6.49 15.40
N ASP A 120 -7.84 6.06 16.60
CA ASP A 120 -7.81 6.91 17.80
C ASP A 120 -6.94 8.17 17.63
N HIS A 121 -6.11 8.24 16.59
CA HIS A 121 -5.17 9.34 16.37
C HIS A 121 -5.30 9.93 14.96
N ALA A 122 -6.42 9.69 14.28
CA ALA A 122 -6.61 10.14 12.90
C ALA A 122 -8.08 10.51 12.65
N PRO A 123 -8.35 11.64 12.01
CA PRO A 123 -9.73 11.98 11.64
C PRO A 123 -10.30 10.89 10.73
N HIS A 124 -11.48 10.43 11.07
CA HIS A 124 -12.12 9.33 10.33
C HIS A 124 -13.65 9.41 10.41
N ILE A 125 -14.32 8.68 9.53
CA ILE A 125 -15.77 8.56 9.51
C ILE A 125 -16.11 7.07 9.51
N ILE A 126 -16.93 6.63 10.45
CA ILE A 126 -17.37 5.23 10.52
C ILE A 126 -18.63 5.05 9.67
N LYS A 127 -18.61 4.04 8.81
CA LYS A 127 -19.75 3.58 8.02
C LYS A 127 -19.88 2.06 8.20
N GLU A 128 -20.83 1.65 9.03
CA GLU A 128 -21.02 0.25 9.41
C GLU A 128 -19.74 -0.31 10.05
N ASP A 129 -19.12 -1.31 9.46
CA ASP A 129 -17.88 -1.93 9.95
C ASP A 129 -16.61 -1.34 9.30
N LEU A 130 -16.77 -0.30 8.48
CA LEU A 130 -15.67 0.34 7.77
C LEU A 130 -15.36 1.73 8.33
N ALA A 131 -14.10 2.10 8.27
CA ALA A 131 -13.61 3.45 8.56
C ALA A 131 -13.09 4.10 7.28
N ILE A 132 -13.54 5.32 7.01
CA ILE A 132 -13.00 6.20 5.98
C ILE A 132 -11.91 7.04 6.63
N THR A 133 -10.68 6.94 6.15
CA THR A 133 -9.55 7.75 6.59
C THR A 133 -9.06 8.65 5.45
N PHE A 134 -8.35 9.72 5.79
CA PHE A 134 -7.92 10.75 4.85
C PHE A 134 -6.41 10.71 4.64
N HIS A 135 -6.00 10.79 3.39
CA HIS A 135 -4.60 10.64 2.99
C HIS A 135 -4.20 11.73 2.00
N ILE A 136 -2.92 12.03 1.95
CA ILE A 136 -2.32 12.93 0.98
C ILE A 136 -1.46 12.10 0.03
N MET A 137 -1.67 12.26 -1.27
CA MET A 137 -0.77 11.73 -2.29
C MET A 137 0.46 12.64 -2.35
N LEU A 138 1.61 12.13 -1.93
CA LEU A 138 2.88 12.87 -1.93
C LEU A 138 3.58 12.75 -3.27
N ASP A 139 3.59 11.54 -3.83
CA ASP A 139 4.21 11.24 -5.11
C ASP A 139 3.59 9.99 -5.72
N GLN A 140 3.64 9.89 -7.02
CA GLN A 140 3.16 8.71 -7.75
C GLN A 140 4.09 8.45 -8.94
N SER A 141 4.59 7.22 -9.03
CA SER A 141 5.51 6.79 -10.08
C SER A 141 5.19 5.35 -10.49
N GLU A 142 5.87 4.85 -11.49
CA GLU A 142 5.77 3.43 -11.90
C GLU A 142 6.20 2.47 -10.78
N ALA A 143 7.06 2.94 -9.87
CA ALA A 143 7.53 2.15 -8.72
C ALA A 143 6.52 2.12 -7.56
N GLY A 144 5.44 2.92 -7.64
CA GLY A 144 4.41 2.95 -6.61
C GLY A 144 3.99 4.36 -6.21
N ALA A 145 3.19 4.46 -5.17
CA ALA A 145 2.65 5.71 -4.66
C ALA A 145 3.12 5.96 -3.22
N ALA A 146 3.66 7.16 -2.99
CA ALA A 146 3.99 7.64 -1.65
C ALA A 146 2.79 8.42 -1.09
N THR A 147 2.24 7.94 0.02
CA THR A 147 1.09 8.58 0.66
C THR A 147 1.34 8.76 2.16
N THR A 148 0.68 9.74 2.75
CA THR A 148 0.67 9.90 4.21
C THR A 148 -0.76 10.06 4.70
N MET A 149 -1.07 9.43 5.83
CA MET A 149 -2.38 9.56 6.48
C MET A 149 -2.42 10.87 7.28
N ILE A 150 -3.54 11.57 7.18
CA ILE A 150 -3.79 12.75 8.00
C ILE A 150 -4.02 12.30 9.45
N LYS A 151 -3.31 12.94 10.37
CA LYS A 151 -3.44 12.75 11.80
C LYS A 151 -4.17 13.95 12.42
N ASP A 152 -4.69 13.76 13.63
CA ASP A 152 -5.44 14.82 14.33
C ASP A 152 -4.65 16.12 14.42
N GLN A 153 -3.35 16.04 14.75
CA GLN A 153 -2.48 17.22 14.82
C GLN A 153 -2.38 17.97 13.48
N MET A 154 -2.44 17.23 12.37
CA MET A 154 -2.43 17.84 11.03
C MET A 154 -3.76 18.56 10.77
N LEU A 155 -4.89 17.93 11.12
CA LEU A 155 -6.21 18.54 10.97
C LEU A 155 -6.32 19.83 11.79
N GLU A 156 -5.82 19.81 13.03
CA GLU A 156 -5.74 21.02 13.87
C GLU A 156 -4.92 22.12 13.22
N ALA A 157 -3.74 21.78 12.68
CA ALA A 157 -2.85 22.74 12.01
C ALA A 157 -3.47 23.32 10.74
N TYR A 158 -4.29 22.53 10.03
CA TYR A 158 -4.99 22.98 8.82
C TYR A 158 -6.09 24.01 9.12
N GLY A 159 -6.64 24.01 10.33
CA GLY A 159 -7.72 24.93 10.70
C GLY A 159 -9.03 24.65 9.97
N VAL A 160 -9.22 23.42 9.46
CA VAL A 160 -10.47 22.99 8.80
C VAL A 160 -11.15 21.91 9.62
N ASP A 161 -12.45 21.80 9.46
CA ASP A 161 -13.20 20.73 10.14
C ASP A 161 -13.22 19.45 9.32
N LEU A 162 -13.68 18.37 9.95
CA LEU A 162 -13.78 17.05 9.32
C LEU A 162 -14.69 17.07 8.09
N GLN A 163 -15.72 17.92 8.09
CA GLN A 163 -16.66 18.03 6.97
C GLN A 163 -15.98 18.62 5.73
N GLN A 164 -15.18 19.68 5.91
CA GLN A 164 -14.41 20.27 4.82
C GLN A 164 -13.37 19.28 4.27
N LEU A 165 -12.64 18.62 5.17
CA LEU A 165 -11.68 17.59 4.80
C LEU A 165 -12.33 16.50 3.96
N TYR A 166 -13.51 16.03 4.39
CA TYR A 166 -14.28 15.00 3.69
C TYR A 166 -14.71 15.46 2.31
N GLN A 167 -15.23 16.69 2.16
CA GLN A 167 -15.71 17.20 0.86
C GLN A 167 -14.54 17.33 -0.13
N ASP A 168 -13.40 17.85 0.30
CA ASP A 168 -12.24 17.99 -0.58
C ASP A 168 -11.68 16.61 -0.99
N ALA A 169 -11.57 15.68 -0.05
CA ALA A 169 -11.12 14.32 -0.34
C ALA A 169 -12.11 13.58 -1.25
N LEU A 170 -13.42 13.74 -1.03
CA LEU A 170 -14.46 13.12 -1.86
C LEU A 170 -14.38 13.62 -3.31
N HIS A 171 -14.15 14.92 -3.48
CA HIS A 171 -14.02 15.53 -4.81
C HIS A 171 -12.81 14.97 -5.57
N ASN A 172 -11.69 14.79 -4.88
CA ASN A 172 -10.42 14.40 -5.52
C ASN A 172 -10.25 12.88 -5.69
N SER A 173 -10.84 12.07 -4.80
CA SER A 173 -10.62 10.62 -4.78
C SER A 173 -10.84 9.94 -6.14
N PRO A 174 -11.90 10.28 -6.92
CA PRO A 174 -12.09 9.64 -8.22
C PRO A 174 -10.99 9.95 -9.25
N VAL A 175 -10.26 11.04 -9.05
CA VAL A 175 -9.15 11.43 -9.94
C VAL A 175 -7.84 10.79 -9.49
N ILE A 176 -7.58 10.84 -8.17
CA ILE A 176 -6.32 10.33 -7.58
C ILE A 176 -6.30 8.79 -7.59
N ALA A 177 -7.44 8.18 -7.28
CA ALA A 177 -7.57 6.73 -7.13
C ALA A 177 -8.86 6.27 -7.82
N PRO A 178 -8.90 6.29 -9.16
CA PRO A 178 -10.10 5.94 -9.92
C PRO A 178 -10.51 4.49 -9.66
N ALA A 179 -11.79 4.29 -9.39
CA ALA A 179 -12.31 2.96 -9.13
C ALA A 179 -12.32 2.11 -10.42
N GLN A 180 -11.93 0.87 -10.27
CA GLN A 180 -12.01 -0.15 -11.30
C GLN A 180 -12.96 -1.25 -10.80
N ILE A 181 -13.86 -1.66 -11.66
CA ILE A 181 -14.84 -2.71 -11.35
C ILE A 181 -14.54 -3.88 -12.29
N GLU A 182 -14.12 -4.99 -11.72
CA GLU A 182 -13.66 -6.13 -12.49
C GLU A 182 -14.31 -7.43 -11.98
N ASN A 183 -14.33 -8.42 -12.83
CA ASN A 183 -14.73 -9.78 -12.42
C ASN A 183 -13.63 -10.41 -11.56
N MET A 184 -14.00 -11.07 -10.46
CA MET A 184 -13.04 -11.71 -9.56
C MET A 184 -12.17 -12.75 -10.30
N GLY A 185 -12.77 -13.53 -11.20
CA GLY A 185 -12.02 -14.51 -11.99
C GLY A 185 -10.95 -13.86 -12.86
N GLU A 186 -11.28 -12.71 -13.45
CA GLU A 186 -10.31 -11.95 -14.26
C GLU A 186 -9.15 -11.41 -13.41
N VAL A 187 -9.45 -10.91 -12.23
CA VAL A 187 -8.43 -10.38 -11.30
C VAL A 187 -7.48 -11.49 -10.85
N LEU A 188 -8.04 -12.60 -10.34
CA LEU A 188 -7.24 -13.74 -9.88
C LEU A 188 -6.41 -14.32 -11.02
N GLY A 189 -7.02 -14.41 -12.18
CA GLY A 189 -6.34 -14.90 -13.36
C GLY A 189 -5.15 -14.06 -13.77
N ARG A 190 -5.33 -12.75 -13.81
CA ARG A 190 -4.22 -11.83 -14.12
C ARG A 190 -3.07 -11.98 -13.11
N MET A 191 -3.39 -12.10 -11.82
CA MET A 191 -2.38 -12.31 -10.77
C MET A 191 -1.60 -13.62 -11.00
N MET A 192 -2.31 -14.72 -11.28
CA MET A 192 -1.67 -16.01 -11.59
C MET A 192 -0.74 -15.90 -12.80
N LEU A 193 -1.19 -15.23 -13.86
CA LEU A 193 -0.38 -15.05 -15.07
C LEU A 193 0.89 -14.23 -14.80
N GLU A 194 0.77 -13.19 -14.00
CA GLU A 194 1.92 -12.36 -13.59
C GLU A 194 2.92 -13.20 -12.80
N ASP A 195 2.45 -13.99 -11.85
CA ASP A 195 3.30 -14.90 -11.06
C ASP A 195 4.00 -15.93 -11.96
N MET A 196 3.27 -16.52 -12.90
CA MET A 196 3.85 -17.49 -13.85
C MET A 196 4.90 -16.85 -14.75
N LYS A 197 4.65 -15.64 -15.24
CA LYS A 197 5.63 -14.88 -16.05
C LYS A 197 6.86 -14.56 -15.22
N ALA A 198 6.70 -14.13 -13.98
CA ALA A 198 7.81 -13.86 -13.06
C ALA A 198 8.63 -15.12 -12.75
N ALA A 199 7.95 -16.27 -12.66
CA ALA A 199 8.61 -17.58 -12.46
C ALA A 199 9.27 -18.15 -13.73
N GLY A 200 9.17 -17.46 -14.87
CA GLY A 200 9.78 -17.89 -16.12
C GLY A 200 9.04 -19.02 -16.82
N ALA A 201 7.73 -19.13 -16.65
CA ALA A 201 6.93 -20.19 -17.29
C ALA A 201 7.01 -20.10 -18.83
N PRO A 202 7.00 -21.24 -19.55
CA PRO A 202 7.02 -21.22 -21.01
C PRO A 202 5.80 -20.50 -21.61
N ALA A 203 6.03 -19.79 -22.73
CA ALA A 203 4.98 -18.99 -23.38
C ALA A 203 3.74 -19.80 -23.75
N GLU A 204 3.93 -21.06 -24.15
CA GLU A 204 2.82 -21.95 -24.49
C GLU A 204 1.91 -22.23 -23.31
N VAL A 205 2.50 -22.43 -22.11
CA VAL A 205 1.74 -22.67 -20.87
C VAL A 205 0.97 -21.40 -20.46
N ILE A 206 1.59 -20.24 -20.63
CA ILE A 206 0.95 -18.95 -20.35
C ILE A 206 -0.26 -18.75 -21.27
N GLN A 207 -0.11 -19.01 -22.58
CA GLN A 207 -1.20 -18.86 -23.55
C GLN A 207 -2.37 -19.82 -23.28
N GLU A 208 -2.09 -21.07 -22.90
CA GLU A 208 -3.10 -22.04 -22.54
C GLU A 208 -3.88 -21.58 -21.32
N MET A 209 -3.16 -21.13 -20.29
CA MET A 209 -3.79 -20.58 -19.07
C MET A 209 -4.64 -19.35 -19.37
N GLU A 210 -4.16 -18.42 -20.20
CA GLU A 210 -4.93 -17.23 -20.60
C GLU A 210 -6.27 -17.60 -21.24
N LYS A 211 -6.28 -18.63 -22.06
CA LYS A 211 -7.50 -19.12 -22.71
C LYS A 211 -8.46 -19.76 -21.70
N ASP A 212 -7.96 -20.65 -20.85
CA ASP A 212 -8.78 -21.31 -19.82
C ASP A 212 -9.41 -20.29 -18.86
N MET A 213 -8.66 -19.27 -18.52
CA MET A 213 -9.13 -18.22 -17.62
C MET A 213 -10.23 -17.37 -18.25
N GLN A 214 -10.13 -17.04 -19.54
CA GLN A 214 -11.19 -16.33 -20.24
C GLN A 214 -12.51 -17.10 -20.25
N GLU A 215 -12.45 -18.43 -20.32
CA GLU A 215 -13.65 -19.27 -20.29
C GLU A 215 -14.22 -19.36 -18.86
N THR A 216 -13.37 -19.57 -17.88
CA THR A 216 -13.78 -19.77 -16.48
C THR A 216 -14.24 -18.47 -15.80
N SER A 217 -13.62 -17.32 -16.12
CA SER A 217 -13.96 -16.05 -15.48
C SER A 217 -15.39 -15.57 -15.79
N ARG A 218 -15.93 -15.93 -16.96
CA ARG A 218 -17.28 -15.53 -17.38
C ARG A 218 -18.37 -16.05 -16.44
N ASP A 219 -18.15 -17.17 -15.81
CA ASP A 219 -19.14 -17.82 -14.95
C ASP A 219 -19.01 -17.40 -13.47
N ASN A 220 -18.01 -16.58 -13.14
CA ASN A 220 -17.82 -16.12 -11.76
C ASN A 220 -18.73 -14.90 -11.49
N PRO A 221 -19.70 -15.02 -10.56
CA PRO A 221 -20.62 -13.92 -10.28
C PRO A 221 -20.03 -12.84 -9.37
N MET A 222 -18.80 -13.00 -8.91
CA MET A 222 -18.18 -12.09 -7.93
C MET A 222 -17.54 -10.91 -8.63
N THR A 223 -17.79 -9.72 -8.11
CA THR A 223 -17.23 -8.46 -8.60
C THR A 223 -16.25 -7.90 -7.58
N VAL A 224 -15.11 -7.44 -8.06
CA VAL A 224 -14.10 -6.76 -7.25
C VAL A 224 -14.12 -5.29 -7.58
N ILE A 225 -14.08 -4.45 -6.57
CA ILE A 225 -13.84 -3.01 -6.73
C ILE A 225 -12.44 -2.71 -6.21
N THR A 226 -11.61 -2.20 -7.09
CA THR A 226 -10.23 -1.82 -6.76
C THR A 226 -9.94 -0.45 -7.37
N ASN A 227 -8.80 0.11 -7.06
CA ASN A 227 -8.41 1.40 -7.60
C ASN A 227 -7.04 1.38 -8.31
N ASP A 228 -6.39 0.24 -8.37
CA ASP A 228 -5.07 0.16 -9.01
C ASP A 228 -4.85 -1.23 -9.60
N ARG A 229 -4.50 -1.26 -10.87
CA ARG A 229 -4.17 -2.49 -11.60
C ARG A 229 -2.71 -2.92 -11.38
N SER A 230 -1.85 -1.98 -10.98
CA SER A 230 -0.41 -2.24 -10.93
C SER A 230 0.05 -2.86 -9.61
N THR A 231 -0.81 -2.77 -8.56
CA THR A 231 -0.41 -3.29 -7.26
C THR A 231 -0.89 -4.73 -7.10
N UNK A 232 -0.14 -5.34 -7.41
CA UNK A 232 -0.32 -6.69 -7.27
C UNK A 232 -0.32 -7.16 -5.90
N UNK A 233 -0.12 -6.58 -5.30
CA UNK A 233 -0.15 -6.99 -4.06
C UNK A 233 -1.52 -7.00 -3.57
N UNK A 234 -1.83 -7.78 -3.64
CA UNK A 234 -2.88 -7.98 -3.10
C UNK A 234 -3.47 -6.89 -2.45
N UNK A 235 -3.50 -6.30 -3.12
CA UNK A 235 -4.16 -5.34 -2.56
C UNK A 235 -5.31 -5.86 -1.89
N GLY A 236 -5.69 -5.48 -0.93
CA GLY A 236 -6.90 -5.83 -0.26
C GLY A 236 -8.12 -5.78 -1.19
N CYS A 237 -8.43 -6.89 -1.76
CA CYS A 237 -9.70 -7.03 -2.45
C CYS A 237 -10.81 -7.13 -1.39
N HIS A 238 -11.67 -6.10 -1.31
CA HIS A 238 -12.89 -6.22 -0.52
C HIS A 238 -13.96 -6.92 -1.35
N PHE A 239 -14.33 -8.09 -0.90
CA PHE A 239 -15.40 -8.87 -1.48
C PHE A 239 -16.73 -8.19 -1.19
N LEU A 240 -17.37 -7.70 -2.23
CA LEU A 240 -18.80 -7.40 -2.13
C LEU A 240 -19.57 -8.69 -2.45
N SER A 241 -20.04 -9.32 -1.41
CA SER A 241 -20.88 -10.52 -1.60
C SER A 241 -22.18 -10.15 -2.29
N ARG A 242 -22.41 -10.85 -3.37
CA ARG A 242 -23.69 -11.15 -4.03
C ARG A 242 -24.83 -10.15 -3.84
N CYS A 243 -24.98 -9.23 -4.75
CA CYS A 243 -26.26 -8.60 -4.98
C CYS A 243 -27.17 -9.55 -5.75
N HIS A 244 -27.85 -10.43 -5.02
CA HIS A 244 -28.98 -11.20 -5.57
C HIS A 244 -30.25 -10.38 -5.36
N GLY A 245 -30.89 -10.03 -6.42
CA GLY A 245 -32.23 -9.46 -6.35
C GLY A 245 -32.52 -8.45 -7.44
N SER A 246 -33.42 -8.86 -8.30
CA SER A 246 -34.16 -7.99 -9.19
C SER A 246 -34.80 -6.86 -8.39
N GLY A 247 -34.31 -5.69 -8.53
CA GLY A 247 -34.94 -4.51 -7.92
C GLY A 247 -33.95 -3.36 -7.78
N ARG A 248 -34.14 -2.37 -8.61
CA ARG A 248 -33.37 -1.13 -8.59
C ARG A 248 -33.38 -0.50 -7.20
N ARG A 249 -32.33 -0.71 -6.42
CA ARG A 249 -31.93 0.30 -5.46
C ARG A 249 -30.60 0.84 -5.93
N LYS A 250 -30.63 2.06 -6.44
CA LYS A 250 -29.42 2.87 -6.49
C LYS A 250 -28.99 3.05 -5.03
N THR A 251 -28.13 2.17 -4.58
CA THR A 251 -27.51 2.39 -3.29
C THR A 251 -26.60 3.61 -3.42
N GLU A 252 -26.61 4.45 -2.41
CA GLU A 252 -25.72 5.61 -2.29
C GLU A 252 -24.23 5.26 -2.34
N TRP A 253 -23.92 3.99 -2.51
CA TRP A 253 -22.57 3.43 -2.60
C TRP A 253 -21.80 3.84 -3.87
N GLY A 254 -22.48 4.38 -4.86
CA GLY A 254 -21.82 4.81 -6.10
C GLY A 254 -20.93 6.02 -5.99
N LEU A 255 -20.82 6.63 -4.80
CA LEU A 255 -20.03 7.83 -4.60
C LEU A 255 -18.79 7.60 -3.69
N PHE A 256 -18.63 6.40 -3.16
CA PHE A 256 -17.49 6.09 -2.30
C PHE A 256 -16.51 5.22 -3.09
N TYR A 257 -15.43 5.82 -3.53
CA TYR A 257 -14.32 5.10 -4.14
C TYR A 257 -13.20 4.97 -3.10
N PRO A 258 -13.15 3.84 -2.39
CA PRO A 258 -12.01 3.63 -1.51
C PRO A 258 -10.81 3.21 -2.33
N SER A 259 -9.69 3.80 -2.06
CA SER A 259 -8.44 3.11 -2.35
C SER A 259 -8.31 2.03 -1.30
N ILE A 260 -8.70 0.82 -1.65
CA ILE A 260 -8.52 -0.32 -0.78
C ILE A 260 -7.07 -0.74 -0.95
N ILE A 261 -6.22 -0.19 -0.12
CA ILE A 261 -4.85 -0.64 -0.09
C ILE A 261 -4.76 -1.61 1.07
N GLY A 262 -4.90 -2.87 0.73
CA GLY A 262 -4.46 -3.92 1.60
C GLY A 262 -2.99 -4.17 1.31
N ALA A 263 -2.26 -4.52 2.26
CA ALA A 263 -1.04 -5.30 2.30
C ALA A 263 -0.36 -5.15 3.59
#